data_bee0ceffd84095c5a131714f7ab25a99
#
_entry.id   bee0ceffd84095c5a131714f7ab25a99
#
_cell.length_a   1.000
_cell.length_b   1.000
_cell.length_c   1.000
_cell.angle_alpha   90.00
_cell.angle_beta   90.00
_cell.angle_gamma   90.00
#
_symmetry.space_group_name_H-M   'P 1'
#
loop_
_entity.id
_entity.type
_entity.pdbx_description
1 polymer ?
#
loop_
_entity_poly.entity_id
_entity_poly.type
_entity_poly.pdbx_seq_one_letter_code
_entity_poly.pdbx_strand_id
1 'polypeptide(L)'
;TKDIFQWKIVGTTTWYDSGTLLDEIPIGTYFIEFKDVIEYQKPDNITIVVEHNTLKPIDVKYTHTPNMYRGSLIVYLTPGTDNIFQWRRKDTLTWKNSHSMEYNLYIGTYEIEFKDVDGYHTPLNIITTITADNLTEENISYIPI
;
A
#
# COMPACT_ATOMS: atom_id res chain seq x y z
N THR A 1 6.34 -19.36 9.90
CA THR A 1 6.04 -18.02 9.31
C THR A 1 6.66 -18.00 7.94
N LYS A 2 5.85 -17.78 6.91
CA LYS A 2 6.37 -17.68 5.54
C LYS A 2 7.22 -16.42 5.45
N ASP A 3 8.44 -16.56 4.92
CA ASP A 3 9.31 -15.40 4.68
C ASP A 3 8.67 -14.47 3.66
N ILE A 4 8.60 -13.18 3.96
CA ILE A 4 8.09 -12.15 3.05
C ILE A 4 9.18 -11.63 2.11
N PHE A 5 10.44 -11.77 2.51
CA PHE A 5 11.60 -11.35 1.71
C PHE A 5 12.05 -12.51 0.83
N GLN A 6 11.62 -12.50 -0.41
CA GLN A 6 11.85 -13.57 -1.37
C GLN A 6 12.63 -13.08 -2.58
N TRP A 7 13.32 -14.01 -3.23
CA TRP A 7 14.11 -13.77 -4.43
C TRP A 7 13.83 -14.83 -5.49
N LYS A 8 14.14 -14.55 -6.72
CA LYS A 8 14.08 -15.53 -7.82
C LYS A 8 15.13 -15.23 -8.88
N ILE A 9 15.38 -16.21 -9.73
CA ILE A 9 16.14 -16.02 -10.97
C ILE A 9 15.20 -15.39 -12.00
N VAL A 10 15.61 -14.29 -12.61
CA VAL A 10 14.85 -13.62 -13.67
C VAL A 10 14.53 -14.59 -14.81
N GLY A 11 13.29 -14.59 -15.26
CA GLY A 11 12.80 -15.54 -16.27
C GLY A 11 12.20 -16.82 -15.70
N THR A 12 12.30 -17.05 -14.39
CA THR A 12 11.62 -18.17 -13.71
C THR A 12 10.38 -17.70 -12.97
N THR A 13 9.53 -18.64 -12.57
CA THR A 13 8.29 -18.34 -11.82
C THR A 13 8.37 -18.62 -10.33
N THR A 14 9.43 -19.30 -9.88
CA THR A 14 9.58 -19.76 -8.50
C THR A 14 10.27 -18.69 -7.65
N TRP A 15 9.59 -18.26 -6.58
CA TRP A 15 10.15 -17.41 -5.52
C TRP A 15 10.72 -18.27 -4.41
N TYR A 16 11.93 -17.95 -3.96
CA TYR A 16 12.66 -18.62 -2.89
C TYR A 16 12.72 -17.72 -1.66
N ASP A 17 12.57 -18.33 -0.50
CA ASP A 17 12.74 -17.65 0.79
C ASP A 17 14.20 -17.32 1.05
N SER A 18 14.47 -16.32 1.90
CA SER A 18 15.82 -16.00 2.35
C SER A 18 16.49 -17.24 2.95
N GLY A 19 17.77 -17.42 2.68
CA GLY A 19 18.54 -18.57 3.13
C GLY A 19 18.34 -19.85 2.30
N THR A 20 17.50 -19.83 1.25
CA THR A 20 17.36 -20.98 0.35
C THR A 20 18.65 -21.20 -0.44
N LEU A 21 19.17 -22.41 -0.40
CA LEU A 21 20.27 -22.85 -1.24
C LEU A 21 19.71 -23.49 -2.52
N LEU A 22 20.20 -23.06 -3.66
CA LEU A 22 19.95 -23.75 -4.94
C LEU A 22 21.19 -24.57 -5.29
N ASP A 23 21.00 -25.88 -5.32
CA ASP A 23 22.02 -26.84 -5.71
C ASP A 23 21.93 -27.16 -7.22
N GLU A 24 23.04 -27.65 -7.76
CA GLU A 24 23.12 -28.18 -9.12
C GLU A 24 22.71 -27.20 -10.23
N ILE A 25 22.91 -25.89 -10.00
CA ILE A 25 22.67 -24.87 -11.02
C ILE A 25 23.81 -24.95 -12.04
N PRO A 26 23.49 -24.96 -13.36
CA PRO A 26 24.51 -24.88 -14.40
C PRO A 26 25.45 -23.68 -14.22
N ILE A 27 26.72 -23.84 -14.55
CA ILE A 27 27.66 -22.71 -14.60
C ILE A 27 27.13 -21.66 -15.59
N GLY A 28 27.26 -20.39 -15.24
CA GLY A 28 26.79 -19.31 -16.09
C GLY A 28 26.50 -18.03 -15.32
N THR A 29 25.93 -17.06 -16.05
CA THR A 29 25.54 -15.77 -15.49
C THR A 29 24.04 -15.72 -15.29
N TYR A 30 23.63 -15.30 -14.09
CA TYR A 30 22.23 -15.23 -13.69
C TYR A 30 21.91 -13.83 -13.18
N PHE A 31 20.67 -13.40 -13.44
CA PHE A 31 20.12 -12.18 -12.90
C PHE A 31 19.15 -12.54 -11.77
N ILE A 32 19.30 -11.91 -10.62
CA ILE A 32 18.47 -12.14 -9.46
C ILE A 32 17.56 -10.93 -9.24
N GLU A 33 16.28 -11.17 -9.08
CA GLU A 33 15.32 -10.14 -8.69
C GLU A 33 14.75 -10.43 -7.31
N PHE A 34 14.34 -9.37 -6.62
CA PHE A 34 13.82 -9.39 -5.28
C PHE A 34 12.34 -8.99 -5.27
N LYS A 35 11.57 -9.63 -4.43
CA LYS A 35 10.12 -9.45 -4.35
C LYS A 35 9.78 -8.10 -3.72
N ASP A 36 8.74 -7.43 -4.25
CA ASP A 36 8.19 -6.25 -3.62
C ASP A 36 7.56 -6.59 -2.26
N VAL A 37 7.90 -5.82 -1.24
CA VAL A 37 7.38 -5.95 0.13
C VAL A 37 6.88 -4.60 0.60
N ILE A 38 5.63 -4.54 1.06
CA ILE A 38 5.01 -3.30 1.54
C ILE A 38 5.86 -2.69 2.67
N GLU A 39 6.04 -1.38 2.66
CA GLU A 39 6.85 -0.61 3.60
C GLU A 39 8.36 -0.86 3.52
N TYR A 40 8.82 -1.56 2.49
CA TYR A 40 10.25 -1.75 2.26
C TYR A 40 10.63 -1.39 0.83
N GLN A 41 11.73 -0.69 0.69
CA GLN A 41 12.41 -0.55 -0.58
C GLN A 41 13.24 -1.80 -0.82
N LYS A 42 12.95 -2.51 -1.91
CA LYS A 42 13.70 -3.71 -2.28
C LYS A 42 15.08 -3.35 -2.81
N PRO A 43 16.06 -4.26 -2.72
CA PRO A 43 17.34 -4.14 -3.39
C PRO A 43 17.17 -4.06 -4.92
N ASP A 44 18.11 -3.42 -5.59
CA ASP A 44 18.22 -3.51 -7.05
C ASP A 44 18.53 -4.93 -7.48
N ASN A 45 18.11 -5.31 -8.68
CA ASN A 45 18.47 -6.59 -9.27
C ASN A 45 19.99 -6.72 -9.37
N ILE A 46 20.50 -7.90 -9.10
CA ILE A 46 21.94 -8.17 -9.17
C ILE A 46 22.26 -9.22 -10.22
N THR A 47 23.49 -9.18 -10.67
CA THR A 47 24.07 -10.18 -11.58
C THR A 47 25.04 -11.05 -10.81
N ILE A 48 24.91 -12.36 -10.92
CA ILE A 48 25.83 -13.33 -10.32
C ILE A 48 26.43 -14.25 -11.38
N VAL A 49 27.66 -14.69 -11.16
CA VAL A 49 28.31 -15.70 -11.98
C VAL A 49 28.45 -16.97 -11.14
N VAL A 50 27.84 -18.04 -11.59
CA VAL A 50 27.97 -19.38 -10.98
C VAL A 50 29.12 -20.11 -11.64
N GLU A 51 30.08 -20.50 -10.85
CA GLU A 51 31.29 -21.20 -11.26
C GLU A 51 31.31 -22.63 -10.73
N HIS A 52 32.13 -23.47 -11.33
CA HIS A 52 32.25 -24.89 -10.94
C HIS A 52 32.70 -25.05 -9.47
N ASN A 53 31.97 -25.87 -8.73
CA ASN A 53 32.25 -26.18 -7.31
C ASN A 53 32.40 -24.96 -6.39
N THR A 54 31.66 -23.88 -6.66
CA THR A 54 31.73 -22.66 -5.83
C THR A 54 30.36 -22.35 -5.23
N LEU A 55 30.34 -22.03 -3.94
CA LEU A 55 29.21 -21.43 -3.27
C LEU A 55 29.26 -19.91 -3.45
N LYS A 56 28.20 -19.30 -3.95
CA LYS A 56 28.06 -17.85 -4.09
C LYS A 56 27.02 -17.32 -3.09
N PRO A 57 27.43 -16.93 -1.88
CA PRO A 57 26.52 -16.27 -0.96
C PRO A 57 26.17 -14.88 -1.48
N ILE A 58 24.91 -14.49 -1.31
CA ILE A 58 24.39 -13.18 -1.70
C ILE A 58 23.78 -12.53 -0.46
N ASP A 59 24.34 -11.41 -0.06
CA ASP A 59 23.82 -10.58 1.01
C ASP A 59 23.22 -9.30 0.42
N VAL A 60 21.93 -9.09 0.62
CA VAL A 60 21.22 -7.88 0.20
C VAL A 60 20.38 -7.34 1.34
N LYS A 61 20.08 -6.05 1.28
CA LYS A 61 19.32 -5.37 2.31
C LYS A 61 18.05 -4.75 1.75
N TYR A 62 16.91 -5.07 2.36
CA TYR A 62 15.69 -4.29 2.24
C TYR A 62 15.75 -3.10 3.20
N THR A 63 15.38 -1.92 2.73
CA THR A 63 15.36 -0.71 3.56
C THR A 63 13.92 -0.42 3.99
N HIS A 64 13.67 -0.36 5.29
CA HIS A 64 12.36 -0.02 5.83
C HIS A 64 12.01 1.44 5.53
N THR A 65 10.87 1.66 4.86
CA THR A 65 10.39 2.99 4.44
C THR A 65 8.90 3.11 4.77
N PRO A 66 8.54 3.27 6.05
CA PRO A 66 7.15 3.13 6.51
C PRO A 66 6.16 4.09 5.86
N ASN A 67 6.61 5.27 5.44
CA ASN A 67 5.75 6.28 4.82
C ASN A 67 5.64 6.15 3.29
N MET A 68 6.46 5.32 2.67
CA MET A 68 6.48 5.16 1.21
C MET A 68 5.17 4.64 0.63
N TYR A 69 4.36 3.95 1.44
CA TYR A 69 3.11 3.33 1.03
C TYR A 69 1.92 3.81 1.85
N ARG A 70 2.06 4.93 2.54
CA ARG A 70 1.04 5.48 3.42
C ARG A 70 0.77 6.95 3.12
N GLY A 71 -0.49 7.32 3.21
CA GLY A 71 -0.96 8.70 3.13
C GLY A 71 -2.05 8.97 4.15
N SER A 72 -2.69 10.13 4.03
CA SER A 72 -3.75 10.56 4.93
C SER A 72 -4.95 11.10 4.15
N LEU A 73 -6.13 11.07 4.76
CA LEU A 73 -7.38 11.56 4.18
C LEU A 73 -8.09 12.47 5.19
N ILE A 74 -8.58 13.60 4.72
CA ILE A 74 -9.53 14.45 5.43
C ILE A 74 -10.72 14.75 4.51
N VAL A 75 -11.93 14.75 5.09
CA VAL A 75 -13.17 15.07 4.38
C VAL A 75 -13.85 16.24 5.06
N TYR A 76 -14.11 17.28 4.28
CA TYR A 76 -14.86 18.48 4.69
C TYR A 76 -16.29 18.36 4.20
N LEU A 77 -17.24 18.40 5.11
CA LEU A 77 -18.67 18.37 4.82
C LEU A 77 -19.28 19.77 5.00
N THR A 78 -20.19 20.15 4.11
CA THR A 78 -20.93 21.42 4.20
C THR A 78 -22.44 21.13 4.16
N PRO A 79 -23.23 21.60 5.12
CA PRO A 79 -22.83 22.25 6.37
C PRO A 79 -22.09 21.27 7.27
N GLY A 80 -21.03 21.70 7.93
CA GLY A 80 -20.12 20.83 8.71
C GLY A 80 -20.08 21.12 10.20
N THR A 81 -20.95 22.02 10.67
CA THR A 81 -20.93 22.51 12.05
C THR A 81 -21.56 21.55 13.06
N ASP A 82 -22.39 20.65 12.58
CA ASP A 82 -23.10 19.69 13.42
C ASP A 82 -22.57 18.27 13.18
N ASN A 83 -22.38 17.52 14.25
CA ASN A 83 -21.88 16.13 14.21
C ASN A 83 -22.88 15.14 13.58
N ILE A 84 -23.96 15.62 12.97
CA ILE A 84 -24.91 14.81 12.20
C ILE A 84 -24.41 14.52 10.79
N PHE A 85 -23.63 15.42 10.19
CA PHE A 85 -23.02 15.25 8.88
C PHE A 85 -21.73 14.42 9.05
N GLN A 86 -21.79 13.16 8.64
CA GLN A 86 -20.72 12.21 8.87
C GLN A 86 -20.36 11.44 7.59
N TRP A 87 -19.14 10.98 7.54
CA TRP A 87 -18.59 10.17 6.46
C TRP A 87 -17.87 8.95 7.00
N ARG A 88 -17.66 7.95 6.17
CA ARG A 88 -16.77 6.83 6.47
C ARG A 88 -16.23 6.22 5.18
N ARG A 89 -15.14 5.49 5.28
CA ARG A 89 -14.77 4.55 4.22
C ARG A 89 -15.75 3.38 4.25
N LYS A 90 -16.20 2.95 3.09
CA LYS A 90 -17.21 1.88 2.95
C LYS A 90 -16.77 0.54 3.55
N ASP A 91 -15.46 0.29 3.64
CA ASP A 91 -14.86 -0.89 4.27
C ASP A 91 -14.76 -0.80 5.80
N THR A 92 -15.28 0.28 6.42
CA THR A 92 -15.26 0.51 7.86
C THR A 92 -16.66 0.63 8.44
N LEU A 93 -16.78 0.50 9.76
CA LEU A 93 -18.05 0.63 10.47
C LEU A 93 -18.22 1.95 11.24
N THR A 94 -17.13 2.71 11.41
CA THR A 94 -17.13 3.91 12.24
C THR A 94 -17.36 5.15 11.41
N TRP A 95 -18.43 5.89 11.72
CA TRP A 95 -18.72 7.20 11.15
C TRP A 95 -17.82 8.28 11.75
N LYS A 96 -17.35 9.18 10.91
CA LYS A 96 -16.44 10.29 11.25
C LYS A 96 -17.12 11.61 10.99
N ASN A 97 -16.89 12.59 11.85
CA ASN A 97 -17.38 13.95 11.66
C ASN A 97 -16.60 14.66 10.53
N SER A 98 -17.19 15.74 10.01
CA SER A 98 -16.46 16.68 9.14
C SER A 98 -15.14 17.10 9.78
N HIS A 99 -14.10 17.31 8.99
CA HIS A 99 -12.73 17.66 9.42
C HIS A 99 -11.97 16.57 10.19
N SER A 100 -12.55 15.40 10.39
CA SER A 100 -11.81 14.26 10.96
C SER A 100 -10.79 13.74 9.96
N MET A 101 -9.58 13.48 10.42
CA MET A 101 -8.49 12.98 9.60
C MET A 101 -8.22 11.50 9.86
N GLU A 102 -8.04 10.73 8.81
CA GLU A 102 -7.49 9.38 8.89
C GLU A 102 -6.03 9.39 8.47
N TYR A 103 -5.19 8.84 9.34
CA TYR A 103 -3.75 8.75 9.12
C TYR A 103 -3.35 7.31 8.73
N ASN A 104 -2.16 7.19 8.16
CA ASN A 104 -1.54 5.90 7.88
C ASN A 104 -2.38 4.97 6.99
N LEU A 105 -3.13 5.52 6.07
CA LEU A 105 -3.85 4.75 5.06
C LEU A 105 -2.87 4.23 4.01
N TYR A 106 -3.00 2.98 3.61
CA TYR A 106 -2.26 2.47 2.47
C TYR A 106 -2.60 3.24 1.19
N ILE A 107 -1.63 3.41 0.32
CA ILE A 107 -1.88 3.98 -1.02
C ILE A 107 -2.88 3.11 -1.78
N GLY A 108 -3.74 3.76 -2.54
CA GLY A 108 -4.80 3.08 -3.30
C GLY A 108 -6.07 3.91 -3.37
N THR A 109 -7.14 3.28 -3.84
CA THR A 109 -8.45 3.90 -3.97
C THR A 109 -9.40 3.41 -2.89
N TYR A 110 -10.20 4.33 -2.36
CA TYR A 110 -11.19 4.07 -1.33
C TYR A 110 -12.54 4.65 -1.73
N GLU A 111 -13.59 3.89 -1.50
CA GLU A 111 -14.95 4.38 -1.62
C GLU A 111 -15.39 5.04 -0.31
N ILE A 112 -15.83 6.29 -0.38
CA ILE A 112 -16.32 7.08 0.75
C ILE A 112 -17.83 7.19 0.64
N GLU A 113 -18.52 6.89 1.72
CA GLU A 113 -19.97 7.04 1.84
C GLU A 113 -20.33 8.05 2.91
N PHE A 114 -21.52 8.60 2.78
CA PHE A 114 -22.03 9.70 3.58
C PHE A 114 -23.30 9.26 4.30
N LYS A 115 -23.44 9.69 5.55
CA LYS A 115 -24.58 9.35 6.40
C LYS A 115 -25.83 10.13 5.99
N ASP A 116 -26.96 9.45 5.94
CA ASP A 116 -28.25 10.10 5.70
C ASP A 116 -28.57 11.10 6.82
N VAL A 117 -29.06 12.28 6.42
CA VAL A 117 -29.47 13.35 7.32
C VAL A 117 -30.83 13.89 6.91
N ASP A 118 -31.78 13.86 7.83
CA ASP A 118 -33.14 14.36 7.57
C ASP A 118 -33.12 15.82 7.11
N GLY A 119 -33.90 16.13 6.07
CA GLY A 119 -33.96 17.46 5.47
C GLY A 119 -32.87 17.80 4.47
N TYR A 120 -32.01 16.80 4.14
CA TYR A 120 -30.95 16.98 3.16
C TYR A 120 -30.89 15.83 2.16
N HIS A 121 -30.47 16.13 0.95
CA HIS A 121 -30.07 15.11 -0.02
C HIS A 121 -28.70 14.57 0.37
N THR A 122 -28.62 13.27 0.60
CA THR A 122 -27.34 12.59 0.89
C THR A 122 -26.46 12.62 -0.36
N PRO A 123 -25.19 13.05 -0.25
CA PRO A 123 -24.27 13.02 -1.38
C PRO A 123 -24.05 11.59 -1.89
N LEU A 124 -23.80 11.45 -3.19
CA LEU A 124 -23.38 10.18 -3.77
C LEU A 124 -22.00 9.79 -3.23
N ASN A 125 -21.79 8.49 -3.08
CA ASN A 125 -20.47 7.96 -2.76
C ASN A 125 -19.42 8.45 -3.76
N ILE A 126 -18.21 8.70 -3.26
CA ILE A 126 -17.07 9.09 -4.09
C ILE A 126 -15.97 8.05 -4.02
N ILE A 127 -15.13 8.02 -5.04
CA ILE A 127 -13.87 7.29 -5.02
C ILE A 127 -12.74 8.29 -4.84
N THR A 128 -11.96 8.11 -3.80
CA THR A 128 -10.77 8.94 -3.52
C THR A 128 -9.48 8.13 -3.62
N THR A 129 -8.39 8.78 -3.99
CA THR A 129 -7.08 8.12 -4.15
C THR A 129 -6.11 8.64 -3.10
N ILE A 130 -5.55 7.73 -2.33
CA ILE A 130 -4.51 8.03 -1.36
C ILE A 130 -3.15 7.80 -2.00
N THR A 131 -2.29 8.80 -1.92
CA THR A 131 -0.92 8.77 -2.43
C THR A 131 0.09 8.82 -1.28
N ALA A 132 1.31 8.32 -1.54
CA ALA A 132 2.34 8.21 -0.53
C ALA A 132 2.74 9.57 0.04
N ASP A 133 2.89 9.61 1.37
CA ASP A 133 3.35 10.77 2.14
C ASP A 133 2.58 12.08 1.83
N ASN A 134 1.29 11.95 1.51
CA ASN A 134 0.44 13.05 1.11
C ASN A 134 -0.89 13.08 1.88
N LEU A 135 -1.44 14.28 2.08
CA LEU A 135 -2.79 14.50 2.56
C LEU A 135 -3.73 14.66 1.38
N THR A 136 -4.70 13.77 1.27
CA THR A 136 -5.82 13.89 0.33
C THR A 136 -6.96 14.63 1.00
N GLU A 137 -7.51 15.64 0.34
CA GLU A 137 -8.60 16.46 0.85
C GLU A 137 -9.83 16.34 -0.08
N GLU A 138 -10.99 16.05 0.51
CA GLU A 138 -12.27 15.97 -0.20
C GLU A 138 -13.24 16.99 0.38
N ASN A 139 -13.96 17.72 -0.50
CA ASN A 139 -14.96 18.71 -0.13
C ASN A 139 -16.33 18.30 -0.66
N ILE A 140 -17.25 18.02 0.23
CA ILE A 140 -18.56 17.45 -0.08
C ILE A 140 -19.67 18.29 0.53
N SER A 141 -20.72 18.54 -0.23
CA SER A 141 -21.88 19.34 0.20
C SER A 141 -23.16 18.51 0.27
N TYR A 142 -23.85 18.59 1.39
CA TYR A 142 -25.26 18.22 1.52
C TYR A 142 -26.15 19.36 1.01
N ILE A 143 -27.17 19.03 0.25
CA ILE A 143 -28.10 20.01 -0.33
C ILE A 143 -29.41 19.92 0.45
N PRO A 144 -29.95 21.01 1.00
CA PRO A 144 -31.26 21.00 1.65
C PRO A 144 -32.35 20.57 0.69
N ILE A 145 -33.35 19.86 1.19
CA ILE A 145 -34.55 19.44 0.44
C ILE A 145 -35.58 20.60 0.39
#